data_9fb7cc22d25f72a5f9a25aff981d2493
#
_entry.id   9fb7cc22d25f72a5f9a25aff981d2493
#
_cell.length_a   1.000
_cell.length_b   1.000
_cell.length_c   1.000
_cell.angle_alpha   90.00
_cell.angle_beta   90.00
_cell.angle_gamma   90.00
#
_symmetry.space_group_name_H-M   'P 1'
#
loop_
_entity.id
_entity.type
_entity.pdbx_description
1 polymer ?
#
loop_
_entity_poly.entity_id
_entity_poly.type
_entity_poly.pdbx_seq_one_letter_code
_entity_poly.pdbx_strand_id
1 'polypeptide(L)'
;MIEPYGEAMPLSHAVGNRPDPARLVFPGFTVGKQDPREAEGLVRLGVGGFCLYRGTPRAISELTARLRRLAKRPLLMCADYEEGAWAHVPGSTPLPTNLGVGASGSEAIAWGKGRITGREARALGVDWVLAPVLDLLSEPGNPIVNLRSFSADPKEAARLAKAYLSGLRAAGALGCLKHFPGHGSTTADSHLDLPTVNAPLGLLARRELSPFKALAKRADAVMLGHLVVPALDPSKLPFTLTAVGPMLLRRWGFRGLIATDALDMGAIVKHWSEREAAFLALRGGADILLVPKDARALVAELRVEAGRDAAFARRCGEAQRRLDKALGRVRTPRPALSVVGGAVHRREAVALFAACAAWTSPPSGPAPKRIAYFEPQAGKREVLSGGVFVSALKRARVRVRVTRNGQARLGETLVAGIFVGPRAYSGRILLDKKARARLVAALRASARAATVSFGSPFVLSGLPRKAAGLCVYSRAAAAQSAAAAHLLGEIDE
;
A
#
# COMPACT_ATOMS: atom_id res chain seq x y z
N MET A 1 -22.31 -4.67 52.73
CA MET A 1 -20.94 -5.23 52.76
C MET A 1 -20.46 -5.27 51.33
N ILE A 2 -19.58 -4.37 51.01
CA ILE A 2 -18.98 -4.21 49.68
C ILE A 2 -17.54 -4.54 49.87
N GLU A 3 -17.05 -5.65 49.26
CA GLU A 3 -15.64 -5.99 49.26
C GLU A 3 -14.88 -5.26 48.14
N PRO A 4 -13.61 -4.92 48.33
CA PRO A 4 -12.93 -3.94 47.49
C PRO A 4 -12.23 -4.58 46.28
N TYR A 5 -12.12 -3.77 45.26
CA TYR A 5 -11.38 -3.99 44.01
C TYR A 5 -9.94 -4.46 44.29
N GLY A 6 -9.57 -5.58 43.62
CA GLY A 6 -8.24 -6.09 43.58
C GLY A 6 -7.26 -5.07 43.00
N GLU A 7 -6.19 -4.81 43.73
CA GLU A 7 -5.07 -3.95 43.37
C GLU A 7 -4.40 -4.40 42.06
N ALA A 8 -4.22 -3.47 41.15
CA ALA A 8 -3.34 -3.65 40.02
C ALA A 8 -1.90 -3.85 40.54
N MET A 9 -1.33 -5.01 40.26
CA MET A 9 0.08 -5.28 40.55
C MET A 9 0.95 -4.20 39.94
N PRO A 10 1.83 -3.54 40.67
CA PRO A 10 2.81 -2.62 40.15
C PRO A 10 3.81 -3.40 39.28
N LEU A 11 4.00 -2.95 38.04
CA LEU A 11 5.11 -3.38 37.20
C LEU A 11 6.40 -3.02 37.91
N SER A 12 7.06 -4.03 38.53
CA SER A 12 8.35 -3.87 39.16
C SER A 12 9.38 -3.39 38.14
N HIS A 13 9.76 -2.13 38.24
CA HIS A 13 10.96 -1.61 37.61
C HIS A 13 12.17 -2.17 38.34
N ALA A 14 12.69 -3.32 37.88
CA ALA A 14 13.92 -3.90 38.36
C ALA A 14 15.02 -3.74 37.31
N VAL A 15 16.10 -3.12 37.76
CA VAL A 15 17.49 -3.19 37.26
C VAL A 15 17.73 -2.75 35.81
N GLY A 16 18.42 -1.65 35.68
CA GLY A 16 19.17 -1.06 34.58
C GLY A 16 19.24 -1.79 33.23
N ASN A 17 18.15 -1.85 32.47
CA ASN A 17 18.21 -2.41 31.14
C ASN A 17 18.66 -1.30 30.17
N ARG A 18 19.97 -1.30 29.82
CA ARG A 18 20.47 -0.45 28.73
C ARG A 18 19.61 -0.71 27.50
N PRO A 19 19.24 0.34 26.71
CA PRO A 19 18.47 0.19 25.50
C PRO A 19 19.18 -0.78 24.55
N ASP A 20 18.50 -1.85 24.11
CA ASP A 20 19.05 -2.77 23.11
C ASP A 20 18.60 -2.34 21.70
N PRO A 21 19.51 -1.80 20.85
CA PRO A 21 19.15 -1.33 19.51
C PRO A 21 18.62 -2.44 18.60
N ALA A 22 18.82 -3.72 18.91
CA ALA A 22 18.20 -4.82 18.18
C ALA A 22 16.68 -4.67 18.05
N ARG A 23 16.01 -4.08 19.07
CA ARG A 23 14.58 -3.84 19.06
C ARG A 23 14.10 -2.86 17.97
N LEU A 24 15.00 -2.09 17.40
CA LEU A 24 14.70 -1.13 16.34
C LEU A 24 14.80 -1.74 14.94
N VAL A 25 15.29 -2.98 14.82
CA VAL A 25 15.51 -3.69 13.57
C VAL A 25 14.30 -4.58 13.27
N PHE A 26 13.76 -4.44 12.05
CA PHE A 26 12.61 -5.18 11.56
C PHE A 26 12.96 -5.90 10.24
N PRO A 27 13.53 -7.11 10.32
CA PRO A 27 13.89 -7.88 9.14
C PRO A 27 12.69 -8.19 8.24
N GLY A 28 12.93 -8.25 6.93
CA GLY A 28 11.98 -8.82 5.98
C GLY A 28 11.91 -10.34 6.12
N PHE A 29 10.70 -10.91 6.05
CA PHE A 29 10.52 -12.37 6.08
C PHE A 29 9.44 -12.81 5.10
N THR A 30 9.80 -13.64 4.12
CA THR A 30 8.88 -14.21 3.13
C THR A 30 8.36 -15.55 3.62
N VAL A 31 7.11 -15.55 4.11
CA VAL A 31 6.47 -16.75 4.66
C VAL A 31 6.25 -17.80 3.57
N GLY A 32 6.63 -19.04 3.86
CA GLY A 32 6.55 -20.16 2.92
C GLY A 32 7.75 -20.28 1.96
N LYS A 33 8.73 -19.35 2.03
CA LYS A 33 9.99 -19.43 1.28
C LYS A 33 11.20 -19.58 2.19
N GLN A 34 11.27 -18.80 3.28
CA GLN A 34 12.36 -18.84 4.23
C GLN A 34 12.07 -19.84 5.35
N ASP A 35 13.12 -20.43 5.93
CA ASP A 35 12.98 -21.35 7.07
C ASP A 35 12.51 -20.56 8.31
N PRO A 36 11.41 -20.96 8.97
CA PRO A 36 10.96 -20.33 10.22
C PRO A 36 12.02 -20.29 11.33
N ARG A 37 13.01 -21.19 11.33
CA ARG A 37 14.14 -21.20 12.28
C ARG A 37 15.01 -19.94 12.16
N GLU A 38 15.12 -19.36 10.97
CA GLU A 38 15.81 -18.08 10.76
C GLU A 38 15.12 -16.96 11.53
N ALA A 39 13.79 -16.85 11.40
CA ALA A 39 13.00 -15.86 12.15
C ALA A 39 13.11 -16.09 13.67
N GLU A 40 13.09 -17.34 14.13
CA GLU A 40 13.29 -17.65 15.55
C GLU A 40 14.67 -17.22 16.06
N GLY A 41 15.72 -17.44 15.27
CA GLY A 41 17.07 -16.96 15.59
C GLY A 41 17.11 -15.45 15.73
N LEU A 42 16.42 -14.70 14.86
CA LEU A 42 16.31 -13.24 14.93
C LEU A 42 15.49 -12.78 16.14
N VAL A 43 14.43 -13.51 16.51
CA VAL A 43 13.69 -13.24 17.76
C VAL A 43 14.60 -13.40 18.99
N ARG A 44 15.41 -14.47 19.05
CA ARG A 44 16.39 -14.69 20.15
C ARG A 44 17.47 -13.60 20.15
N LEU A 45 17.84 -13.09 18.98
CA LEU A 45 18.78 -11.97 18.84
C LEU A 45 18.21 -10.66 19.39
N GLY A 46 16.90 -10.50 19.49
CA GLY A 46 16.27 -9.33 20.11
C GLY A 46 15.53 -8.39 19.17
N VAL A 47 15.33 -8.72 17.87
CA VAL A 47 14.64 -7.82 16.91
C VAL A 47 13.25 -7.41 17.38
N GLY A 48 12.81 -6.19 17.08
CA GLY A 48 11.56 -5.62 17.56
C GLY A 48 10.28 -6.14 16.86
N GLY A 49 10.45 -6.66 15.67
CA GLY A 49 9.37 -7.19 14.84
C GLY A 49 9.85 -7.68 13.50
N PHE A 50 8.92 -7.88 12.56
CA PHE A 50 9.22 -8.33 11.20
C PHE A 50 8.33 -7.61 10.19
N CYS A 51 8.87 -7.34 9.00
CA CYS A 51 8.10 -7.01 7.82
C CYS A 51 7.78 -8.31 7.06
N LEU A 52 6.49 -8.70 7.04
CA LEU A 52 6.07 -10.00 6.50
C LEU A 52 5.62 -9.89 5.05
N TYR A 53 6.11 -10.81 4.24
CA TYR A 53 5.78 -10.92 2.83
C TYR A 53 5.17 -12.29 2.52
N ARG A 54 4.11 -12.29 1.68
CA ARG A 54 3.50 -13.50 1.12
C ARG A 54 3.02 -14.51 2.17
N GLY A 55 2.67 -15.72 1.72
CA GLY A 55 2.23 -16.83 2.54
C GLY A 55 0.72 -17.08 2.51
N THR A 56 0.29 -18.25 2.99
CA THR A 56 -1.13 -18.52 3.21
C THR A 56 -1.61 -17.91 4.52
N PRO A 57 -2.90 -17.62 4.70
CA PRO A 57 -3.44 -17.10 5.95
C PRO A 57 -3.02 -17.93 7.17
N ARG A 58 -3.10 -19.26 7.05
CA ARG A 58 -2.73 -20.20 8.11
C ARG A 58 -1.23 -20.12 8.46
N ALA A 59 -0.37 -20.17 7.46
CA ALA A 59 1.09 -20.13 7.67
C ALA A 59 1.55 -18.84 8.35
N ILE A 60 0.98 -17.68 7.96
CA ILE A 60 1.31 -16.39 8.57
C ILE A 60 0.83 -16.35 10.02
N SER A 61 -0.42 -16.77 10.28
CA SER A 61 -0.99 -16.78 11.63
C SER A 61 -0.21 -17.70 12.57
N GLU A 62 0.12 -18.91 12.12
CA GLU A 62 0.92 -19.87 12.90
C GLU A 62 2.33 -19.35 13.20
N LEU A 63 3.01 -18.78 12.18
CA LEU A 63 4.34 -18.19 12.35
C LEU A 63 4.31 -17.03 13.34
N THR A 64 3.42 -16.07 13.18
CA THR A 64 3.35 -14.89 14.06
C THR A 64 3.02 -15.28 15.50
N ALA A 65 2.14 -16.26 15.72
CA ALA A 65 1.84 -16.79 17.03
C ALA A 65 3.06 -17.50 17.67
N ARG A 66 3.77 -18.32 16.87
CA ARG A 66 4.98 -19.02 17.30
C ARG A 66 6.09 -18.06 17.72
N LEU A 67 6.36 -17.03 16.88
CA LEU A 67 7.40 -16.02 17.16
C LEU A 67 7.08 -15.21 18.43
N ARG A 68 5.81 -14.87 18.67
CA ARG A 68 5.40 -14.14 19.88
C ARG A 68 5.57 -14.99 21.15
N ARG A 69 5.21 -16.28 21.07
CA ARG A 69 5.45 -17.19 22.22
C ARG A 69 6.94 -17.33 22.52
N LEU A 70 7.77 -17.43 21.48
CA LEU A 70 9.23 -17.55 21.64
C LEU A 70 9.84 -16.27 22.24
N ALA A 71 9.37 -15.11 21.82
CA ALA A 71 9.95 -13.82 22.20
C ALA A 71 9.83 -13.49 23.68
N LYS A 72 8.79 -14.00 24.37
CA LYS A 72 8.45 -13.65 25.77
C LYS A 72 8.35 -12.13 26.01
N ARG A 73 8.18 -11.36 24.94
CA ARG A 73 8.04 -9.90 24.90
C ARG A 73 7.18 -9.50 23.70
N PRO A 74 6.57 -8.31 23.70
CA PRO A 74 5.81 -7.84 22.56
C PRO A 74 6.67 -7.71 21.30
N LEU A 75 6.16 -8.24 20.17
CA LEU A 75 6.71 -8.07 18.81
C LEU A 75 5.70 -7.33 17.97
N LEU A 76 6.16 -6.34 17.20
CA LEU A 76 5.34 -5.58 16.26
C LEU A 76 5.54 -6.14 14.84
N MET A 77 4.55 -6.87 14.30
CA MET A 77 4.58 -7.38 12.93
C MET A 77 3.99 -6.35 11.98
N CYS A 78 4.67 -6.07 10.88
CA CYS A 78 4.15 -5.17 9.84
C CYS A 78 4.09 -5.85 8.46
N ALA A 79 3.31 -5.25 7.54
CA ALA A 79 3.21 -5.69 6.15
C ALA A 79 2.64 -4.58 5.26
N ASP A 80 2.96 -4.63 3.94
CA ASP A 80 2.48 -3.71 2.91
C ASP A 80 1.08 -4.11 2.39
N TYR A 81 0.06 -3.97 3.24
CA TYR A 81 -1.33 -4.31 2.88
C TYR A 81 -2.09 -3.08 2.36
N GLU A 82 -1.60 -2.46 1.28
CA GLU A 82 -2.15 -1.21 0.71
C GLU A 82 -3.55 -1.40 0.11
N GLU A 83 -3.79 -2.53 -0.56
CA GLU A 83 -5.09 -2.93 -1.12
C GLU A 83 -5.74 -4.05 -0.31
N GLY A 84 -5.52 -4.06 1.02
CA GLY A 84 -5.76 -5.24 1.85
C GLY A 84 -4.62 -6.26 1.72
N ALA A 85 -4.78 -7.41 2.37
CA ALA A 85 -3.75 -8.45 2.36
C ALA A 85 -3.68 -9.24 1.04
N TRP A 86 -4.68 -9.18 0.17
CA TRP A 86 -4.89 -10.10 -0.95
C TRP A 86 -3.76 -10.14 -1.98
N ALA A 87 -3.05 -9.03 -2.19
CA ALA A 87 -1.90 -8.98 -3.11
C ALA A 87 -0.72 -9.84 -2.63
N HIS A 88 -0.62 -10.07 -1.32
CA HIS A 88 0.44 -10.83 -0.67
C HIS A 88 -0.04 -12.17 -0.12
N VAL A 89 -1.32 -12.28 0.24
CA VAL A 89 -1.91 -13.41 0.96
C VAL A 89 -3.11 -13.93 0.17
N PRO A 90 -2.93 -14.97 -0.68
CA PRO A 90 -4.02 -15.59 -1.43
C PRO A 90 -5.16 -16.03 -0.51
N GLY A 91 -6.39 -15.79 -0.93
CA GLY A 91 -7.59 -16.11 -0.13
C GLY A 91 -8.11 -14.97 0.75
N SER A 92 -7.30 -13.92 1.00
CA SER A 92 -7.77 -12.69 1.65
C SER A 92 -8.74 -11.89 0.76
N THR A 93 -9.44 -10.93 1.36
CA THR A 93 -10.40 -10.10 0.63
C THR A 93 -9.69 -9.09 -0.27
N PRO A 94 -9.92 -9.11 -1.60
CA PRO A 94 -9.47 -8.03 -2.48
C PRO A 94 -10.17 -6.71 -2.12
N LEU A 95 -9.43 -5.62 -2.13
CA LEU A 95 -9.96 -4.28 -1.85
C LEU A 95 -9.57 -3.30 -2.96
N PRO A 96 -10.34 -2.21 -3.16
CA PRO A 96 -10.03 -1.20 -4.17
C PRO A 96 -8.67 -0.55 -3.95
N THR A 97 -8.02 -0.12 -5.04
CA THR A 97 -6.83 0.75 -4.97
C THR A 97 -7.19 2.08 -4.31
N ASN A 98 -6.19 2.83 -3.86
CA ASN A 98 -6.47 4.16 -3.31
C ASN A 98 -7.02 5.12 -4.36
N LEU A 99 -6.56 5.02 -5.62
CA LEU A 99 -7.08 5.88 -6.70
C LEU A 99 -8.56 5.58 -7.01
N GLY A 100 -8.97 4.31 -6.92
CA GLY A 100 -10.39 3.96 -7.01
C GLY A 100 -11.20 4.55 -5.86
N VAL A 101 -10.69 4.49 -4.63
CA VAL A 101 -11.31 5.17 -3.48
C VAL A 101 -11.36 6.69 -3.71
N GLY A 102 -10.29 7.28 -4.27
CA GLY A 102 -10.24 8.68 -4.67
C GLY A 102 -11.32 9.06 -5.67
N ALA A 103 -11.54 8.19 -6.68
CA ALA A 103 -12.60 8.40 -7.67
C ALA A 103 -14.02 8.40 -7.07
N SER A 104 -14.27 7.60 -6.02
CA SER A 104 -15.54 7.63 -5.29
C SER A 104 -15.73 8.89 -4.45
N GLY A 105 -14.63 9.59 -4.08
CA GLY A 105 -14.67 10.72 -3.16
C GLY A 105 -15.24 10.41 -1.77
N SER A 106 -15.48 9.15 -1.42
CA SER A 106 -16.23 8.75 -0.22
C SER A 106 -15.33 8.38 0.96
N GLU A 107 -15.48 9.10 2.08
CA GLU A 107 -14.84 8.75 3.35
C GLU A 107 -15.34 7.40 3.90
N ALA A 108 -16.59 7.05 3.65
CA ALA A 108 -17.16 5.78 4.09
C ALA A 108 -16.47 4.59 3.39
N ILE A 109 -16.21 4.72 2.08
CA ILE A 109 -15.47 3.74 1.29
C ILE A 109 -14.02 3.63 1.80
N ALA A 110 -13.34 4.75 2.03
CA ALA A 110 -11.99 4.77 2.59
C ALA A 110 -11.93 4.12 3.99
N TRP A 111 -12.87 4.43 4.86
CA TRP A 111 -13.00 3.85 6.19
C TRP A 111 -13.27 2.35 6.13
N GLY A 112 -14.22 1.92 5.30
CA GLY A 112 -14.57 0.51 5.09
C GLY A 112 -13.36 -0.31 4.62
N LYS A 113 -12.61 0.21 3.63
CA LYS A 113 -11.34 -0.37 3.16
C LYS A 113 -10.35 -0.51 4.32
N GLY A 114 -10.12 0.55 5.10
CA GLY A 114 -9.20 0.52 6.24
C GLY A 114 -9.62 -0.49 7.31
N ARG A 115 -10.91 -0.57 7.62
CA ARG A 115 -11.46 -1.51 8.61
C ARG A 115 -11.28 -2.97 8.20
N ILE A 116 -11.59 -3.31 6.96
CA ILE A 116 -11.40 -4.70 6.46
C ILE A 116 -9.91 -5.04 6.45
N THR A 117 -9.06 -4.15 5.92
CA THR A 117 -7.60 -4.32 5.93
C THR A 117 -7.08 -4.59 7.33
N GLY A 118 -7.47 -3.76 8.31
CA GLY A 118 -7.03 -3.89 9.69
C GLY A 118 -7.52 -5.19 10.34
N ARG A 119 -8.78 -5.58 10.15
CA ARG A 119 -9.33 -6.82 10.71
C ARG A 119 -8.61 -8.06 10.19
N GLU A 120 -8.39 -8.15 8.87
CA GLU A 120 -7.68 -9.28 8.27
C GLU A 120 -6.20 -9.28 8.65
N ALA A 121 -5.52 -8.12 8.64
CA ALA A 121 -4.14 -7.99 9.13
C ALA A 121 -4.01 -8.50 10.57
N ARG A 122 -4.90 -8.07 11.46
CA ARG A 122 -4.92 -8.50 12.87
C ARG A 122 -5.15 -9.98 13.03
N ALA A 123 -6.05 -10.59 12.25
CA ALA A 123 -6.29 -12.03 12.24
C ALA A 123 -5.05 -12.83 11.78
N LEU A 124 -4.28 -12.28 10.82
CA LEU A 124 -3.01 -12.83 10.38
C LEU A 124 -1.86 -12.64 11.40
N GLY A 125 -2.10 -11.83 12.44
CA GLY A 125 -1.08 -11.47 13.42
C GLY A 125 -0.22 -10.28 13.00
N VAL A 126 -0.58 -9.55 11.95
CA VAL A 126 0.03 -8.28 11.55
C VAL A 126 -0.66 -7.15 12.31
N ASP A 127 0.10 -6.37 13.05
CA ASP A 127 -0.41 -5.31 13.93
C ASP A 127 -0.24 -3.92 13.33
N TRP A 128 0.71 -3.76 12.44
CA TRP A 128 1.08 -2.51 11.81
C TRP A 128 1.01 -2.63 10.29
N VAL A 129 0.02 -1.98 9.70
CA VAL A 129 -0.18 -1.92 8.26
C VAL A 129 0.65 -0.76 7.72
N LEU A 130 1.58 -1.03 6.81
CA LEU A 130 2.41 -0.03 6.14
C LEU A 130 1.59 0.67 5.03
N ALA A 131 0.51 1.30 5.43
CA ALA A 131 -0.44 2.08 4.62
C ALA A 131 -1.18 3.08 5.54
N PRO A 132 -1.77 4.15 4.97
CA PRO A 132 -1.96 4.39 3.55
C PRO A 132 -0.78 5.12 2.88
N VAL A 133 -0.68 4.95 1.57
CA VAL A 133 0.15 5.82 0.73
C VAL A 133 -0.49 7.20 0.68
N LEU A 134 0.30 8.23 1.00
CA LEU A 134 -0.13 9.64 1.03
C LEU A 134 0.57 10.48 -0.04
N ASP A 135 1.39 9.83 -0.88
CA ASP A 135 1.97 10.44 -2.06
C ASP A 135 0.88 10.92 -3.00
N LEU A 136 1.01 12.13 -3.52
CA LEU A 136 0.05 12.71 -4.46
C LEU A 136 0.24 12.16 -5.88
N LEU A 137 -0.82 12.12 -6.66
CA LEU A 137 -0.77 11.84 -8.08
C LEU A 137 -0.34 13.09 -8.86
N SER A 138 0.85 13.62 -8.54
CA SER A 138 1.37 14.87 -9.09
C SER A 138 1.87 14.71 -10.51
N GLU A 139 2.40 13.53 -10.83
CA GLU A 139 2.94 13.16 -12.14
C GLU A 139 2.21 11.91 -12.67
N PRO A 140 1.37 12.04 -13.70
CA PRO A 140 0.66 10.90 -14.29
C PRO A 140 1.58 9.81 -14.83
N GLY A 141 2.80 10.18 -15.23
CA GLY A 141 3.85 9.28 -15.69
C GLY A 141 4.61 8.54 -14.59
N ASN A 142 4.33 8.84 -13.33
CA ASN A 142 5.02 8.21 -12.18
C ASN A 142 4.73 6.69 -12.14
N PRO A 143 5.78 5.83 -12.23
CA PRO A 143 5.60 4.39 -12.31
C PRO A 143 5.26 3.74 -10.96
N ILE A 144 5.43 4.47 -9.84
CA ILE A 144 5.31 3.94 -8.49
C ILE A 144 4.01 4.37 -7.81
N VAL A 145 3.66 5.65 -7.91
CA VAL A 145 2.52 6.23 -7.19
C VAL A 145 1.20 5.82 -7.84
N ASN A 146 0.90 6.28 -9.03
CA ASN A 146 -0.26 5.92 -9.88
C ASN A 146 -1.50 5.46 -9.06
N LEU A 147 -1.90 4.18 -9.15
CA LEU A 147 -3.05 3.60 -8.44
C LEU A 147 -2.92 3.62 -6.90
N ARG A 148 -1.71 3.82 -6.37
CA ARG A 148 -1.45 3.85 -4.93
C ARG A 148 -1.82 5.19 -4.28
N SER A 149 -1.93 6.30 -5.04
CA SER A 149 -2.38 7.61 -4.56
C SER A 149 -3.90 7.68 -4.43
N PHE A 150 -4.40 8.42 -3.47
CA PHE A 150 -5.83 8.75 -3.40
C PHE A 150 -6.21 9.84 -4.40
N SER A 151 -5.38 10.87 -4.58
CA SER A 151 -5.70 12.05 -5.38
C SER A 151 -4.45 12.86 -5.73
N ALA A 152 -4.57 13.70 -6.74
CA ALA A 152 -3.63 14.80 -7.01
C ALA A 152 -3.87 16.02 -6.08
N ASP A 153 -5.09 16.15 -5.53
CA ASP A 153 -5.43 17.21 -4.57
C ASP A 153 -4.96 16.81 -3.15
N PRO A 154 -4.10 17.61 -2.50
CA PRO A 154 -3.59 17.31 -1.17
C PRO A 154 -4.66 17.30 -0.08
N LYS A 155 -5.74 18.08 -0.22
CA LYS A 155 -6.84 18.10 0.76
C LYS A 155 -7.66 16.82 0.67
N GLU A 156 -8.00 16.39 -0.55
CA GLU A 156 -8.71 15.12 -0.80
C GLU A 156 -7.88 13.92 -0.34
N ALA A 157 -6.58 13.87 -0.69
CA ALA A 157 -5.68 12.82 -0.25
C ALA A 157 -5.64 12.73 1.29
N ALA A 158 -5.51 13.85 1.98
CA ALA A 158 -5.52 13.89 3.45
C ALA A 158 -6.86 13.46 4.04
N ARG A 159 -7.99 13.89 3.45
CA ARG A 159 -9.35 13.56 3.90
C ARG A 159 -9.61 12.05 3.85
N LEU A 160 -9.32 11.43 2.70
CA LEU A 160 -9.52 9.99 2.49
C LEU A 160 -8.53 9.14 3.30
N ALA A 161 -7.25 9.55 3.37
CA ALA A 161 -6.26 8.87 4.20
C ALA A 161 -6.62 8.92 5.70
N LYS A 162 -7.19 10.03 6.19
CA LYS A 162 -7.70 10.15 7.55
C LYS A 162 -8.82 9.13 7.83
N ALA A 163 -9.76 8.98 6.89
CA ALA A 163 -10.85 8.02 7.01
C ALA A 163 -10.31 6.57 7.01
N TYR A 164 -9.37 6.25 6.12
CA TYR A 164 -8.70 4.96 6.07
C TYR A 164 -7.97 4.63 7.39
N LEU A 165 -7.17 5.57 7.93
CA LEU A 165 -6.51 5.40 9.24
C LEU A 165 -7.52 5.18 10.38
N SER A 166 -8.65 5.86 10.33
CA SER A 166 -9.73 5.65 11.31
C SER A 166 -10.33 4.25 11.22
N GLY A 167 -10.46 3.70 10.00
CA GLY A 167 -10.88 2.32 9.77
C GLY A 167 -9.87 1.29 10.31
N LEU A 168 -8.57 1.48 10.05
CA LEU A 168 -7.50 0.64 10.63
C LEU A 168 -7.56 0.64 12.15
N ARG A 169 -7.68 1.83 12.75
CA ARG A 169 -7.73 2.00 14.20
C ARG A 169 -8.98 1.36 14.81
N ALA A 170 -10.13 1.44 14.15
CA ALA A 170 -11.36 0.75 14.57
C ALA A 170 -11.17 -0.77 14.62
N ALA A 171 -10.34 -1.32 13.72
CA ALA A 171 -9.94 -2.73 13.71
C ALA A 171 -8.83 -3.08 14.73
N GLY A 172 -8.26 -2.10 15.44
CA GLY A 172 -7.17 -2.29 16.40
C GLY A 172 -5.78 -2.43 15.76
N ALA A 173 -5.62 -2.05 14.50
CA ALA A 173 -4.35 -2.01 13.78
C ALA A 173 -3.75 -0.60 13.78
N LEU A 174 -2.41 -0.52 13.68
CA LEU A 174 -1.68 0.72 13.46
C LEU A 174 -1.54 0.97 11.96
N GLY A 175 -1.57 2.24 11.56
CA GLY A 175 -1.31 2.67 10.18
C GLY A 175 0.03 3.38 10.02
N CYS A 176 0.45 3.58 8.77
CA CYS A 176 1.69 4.26 8.41
C CYS A 176 1.49 5.16 7.20
N LEU A 177 1.66 6.47 7.38
CA LEU A 177 1.68 7.40 6.24
C LEU A 177 3.00 7.28 5.48
N LYS A 178 2.95 7.16 4.15
CA LYS A 178 4.14 6.97 3.32
C LYS A 178 4.00 7.61 1.92
N HIS A 179 5.09 8.02 1.31
CA HIS A 179 6.50 8.01 1.72
C HIS A 179 6.96 9.45 1.94
N PHE A 180 7.10 9.86 3.20
CA PHE A 180 7.44 11.24 3.52
C PHE A 180 8.83 11.63 2.97
N PRO A 181 9.04 12.80 2.32
CA PRO A 181 8.14 13.95 2.23
C PRO A 181 7.14 13.94 1.06
N GLY A 182 7.07 12.89 0.26
CA GLY A 182 6.16 12.72 -0.87
C GLY A 182 6.89 12.30 -2.15
N HIS A 183 6.49 11.15 -2.72
CA HIS A 183 7.10 10.53 -3.91
C HIS A 183 6.39 10.93 -5.22
N GLY A 184 5.32 11.75 -5.13
CA GLY A 184 4.39 11.99 -6.24
C GLY A 184 4.98 12.67 -7.46
N SER A 185 5.98 13.54 -7.27
CA SER A 185 6.61 14.35 -8.35
C SER A 185 7.83 13.67 -8.98
N THR A 186 8.15 12.42 -8.66
CA THR A 186 9.30 11.71 -9.23
C THR A 186 8.92 10.97 -10.50
N THR A 187 9.89 10.80 -11.41
CA THR A 187 9.77 9.98 -12.62
C THR A 187 10.62 8.70 -12.55
N ALA A 188 11.48 8.57 -11.53
CA ALA A 188 12.35 7.43 -11.29
C ALA A 188 11.77 6.49 -10.21
N ASP A 189 12.06 5.20 -10.35
CA ASP A 189 11.67 4.15 -9.40
C ASP A 189 12.75 4.01 -8.31
N SER A 190 12.40 4.32 -7.04
CA SER A 190 13.31 4.20 -5.89
C SER A 190 13.76 2.77 -5.58
N HIS A 191 13.08 1.76 -6.11
CA HIS A 191 13.56 0.38 -6.06
C HIS A 191 14.78 0.15 -6.95
N LEU A 192 14.95 0.98 -7.98
CA LEU A 192 16.03 0.84 -8.96
C LEU A 192 17.16 1.83 -8.74
N ASP A 193 16.85 3.07 -8.37
CA ASP A 193 17.85 4.14 -8.19
C ASP A 193 17.33 5.22 -7.23
N LEU A 194 18.17 6.19 -6.86
CA LEU A 194 17.85 7.28 -5.94
C LEU A 194 17.15 8.44 -6.67
N PRO A 195 15.83 8.62 -6.54
CA PRO A 195 15.11 9.68 -7.21
C PRO A 195 15.29 11.03 -6.52
N THR A 196 15.30 12.10 -7.33
CA THR A 196 15.38 13.50 -6.86
C THR A 196 14.06 14.22 -7.10
N VAL A 197 13.58 14.94 -6.10
CA VAL A 197 12.41 15.83 -6.17
C VAL A 197 12.87 17.25 -6.32
N ASN A 198 12.91 17.76 -7.56
CA ASN A 198 13.38 19.09 -7.91
C ASN A 198 12.28 20.17 -7.87
N ALA A 199 11.39 20.11 -6.88
CA ALA A 199 10.32 21.10 -6.72
C ALA A 199 10.75 22.22 -5.76
N PRO A 200 10.39 23.50 -6.03
CA PRO A 200 10.64 24.60 -5.12
C PRO A 200 9.94 24.40 -3.77
N LEU A 201 10.55 24.89 -2.67
CA LEU A 201 10.03 24.74 -1.31
C LEU A 201 8.56 25.18 -1.18
N GLY A 202 8.19 26.31 -1.78
CA GLY A 202 6.82 26.81 -1.73
C GLY A 202 5.81 25.87 -2.40
N LEU A 203 6.21 25.13 -3.45
CA LEU A 203 5.37 24.13 -4.11
C LEU A 203 5.27 22.88 -3.23
N LEU A 204 6.39 22.36 -2.72
CA LEU A 204 6.43 21.22 -1.80
C LEU A 204 5.54 21.46 -0.57
N ALA A 205 5.61 22.67 0.01
CA ALA A 205 4.83 23.03 1.19
C ALA A 205 3.31 23.00 0.94
N ARG A 206 2.87 23.41 -0.26
CA ARG A 206 1.44 23.43 -0.62
C ARG A 206 0.92 22.06 -1.10
N ARG A 207 1.79 21.24 -1.67
CA ARG A 207 1.43 19.94 -2.26
C ARG A 207 1.91 18.79 -1.38
N GLU A 208 3.09 18.27 -1.61
CA GLU A 208 3.60 17.02 -1.06
C GLU A 208 3.62 17.00 0.48
N LEU A 209 4.02 18.11 1.12
CA LEU A 209 4.10 18.19 2.58
C LEU A 209 2.75 18.44 3.26
N SER A 210 1.82 19.08 2.56
CA SER A 210 0.52 19.51 3.11
C SER A 210 -0.29 18.38 3.73
N PRO A 211 -0.52 17.22 3.06
CA PRO A 211 -1.31 16.13 3.62
C PRO A 211 -0.62 15.47 4.83
N PHE A 212 0.71 15.34 4.82
CA PHE A 212 1.46 14.83 5.98
C PHE A 212 1.34 15.77 7.19
N LYS A 213 1.47 17.07 6.96
CA LYS A 213 1.30 18.09 8.03
C LYS A 213 -0.11 18.03 8.63
N ALA A 214 -1.13 17.90 7.80
CA ALA A 214 -2.52 17.81 8.25
C ALA A 214 -2.79 16.57 9.11
N LEU A 215 -2.10 15.46 8.86
CA LEU A 215 -2.30 14.19 9.54
C LEU A 215 -1.25 13.88 10.61
N ALA A 216 -0.21 14.70 10.78
CA ALA A 216 0.91 14.43 11.68
C ALA A 216 0.48 14.07 13.12
N LYS A 217 -0.44 14.82 13.71
CA LYS A 217 -0.93 14.56 15.08
C LYS A 217 -1.80 13.31 15.21
N ARG A 218 -2.25 12.73 14.09
CA ARG A 218 -3.19 11.61 14.04
C ARG A 218 -2.55 10.29 13.61
N ALA A 219 -1.39 10.33 12.95
CA ALA A 219 -0.71 9.14 12.45
C ALA A 219 -0.09 8.32 13.58
N ASP A 220 -0.12 6.99 13.44
CA ASP A 220 0.57 6.07 14.35
C ASP A 220 2.03 5.92 13.96
N ALA A 221 2.32 5.93 12.67
CA ALA A 221 3.67 5.92 12.09
C ALA A 221 3.75 6.75 10.80
N VAL A 222 4.97 7.15 10.46
CA VAL A 222 5.35 7.76 9.18
C VAL A 222 6.59 7.04 8.64
N MET A 223 6.56 6.63 7.39
CA MET A 223 7.72 6.07 6.69
C MET A 223 8.40 7.16 5.87
N LEU A 224 9.72 7.27 6.03
CA LEU A 224 10.57 8.18 5.25
C LEU A 224 10.92 7.52 3.91
N GLY A 225 10.71 8.23 2.81
CA GLY A 225 11.09 7.75 1.48
C GLY A 225 12.56 7.94 1.16
N HIS A 226 13.11 7.06 0.34
CA HIS A 226 14.47 7.18 -0.21
C HIS A 226 14.48 8.19 -1.37
N LEU A 227 14.45 9.48 -1.03
CA LEU A 227 14.33 10.60 -1.96
C LEU A 227 15.37 11.68 -1.64
N VAL A 228 16.02 12.24 -2.65
CA VAL A 228 16.77 13.49 -2.51
C VAL A 228 15.82 14.66 -2.73
N VAL A 229 15.78 15.61 -1.80
CA VAL A 229 14.89 16.78 -1.85
C VAL A 229 15.69 18.05 -1.56
N PRO A 230 16.43 18.61 -2.56
CA PRO A 230 17.39 19.71 -2.35
C PRO A 230 16.78 20.94 -1.72
N ALA A 231 15.50 21.22 -1.98
CA ALA A 231 14.80 22.36 -1.40
C ALA A 231 14.55 22.23 0.12
N LEU A 232 14.63 21.00 0.68
CA LEU A 232 14.49 20.74 2.11
C LEU A 232 15.83 20.45 2.77
N ASP A 233 16.73 19.77 2.07
CA ASP A 233 18.04 19.37 2.55
C ASP A 233 19.07 19.44 1.42
N PRO A 234 20.05 20.37 1.48
CA PRO A 234 21.07 20.54 0.45
C PRO A 234 22.17 19.46 0.48
N SER A 235 22.18 18.55 1.46
CA SER A 235 23.22 17.53 1.64
C SER A 235 23.27 16.48 0.53
N LYS A 236 22.24 16.41 -0.32
CA LYS A 236 22.05 15.38 -1.35
C LYS A 236 21.91 13.95 -0.80
N LEU A 237 21.80 13.79 0.51
CA LEU A 237 21.46 12.49 1.12
C LEU A 237 20.01 12.12 0.85
N PRO A 238 19.67 10.81 0.79
CA PRO A 238 18.27 10.38 0.83
C PRO A 238 17.58 10.91 2.09
N PHE A 239 16.38 11.39 1.96
CA PHE A 239 15.63 12.00 3.07
C PHE A 239 15.48 11.08 4.28
N THR A 240 15.49 9.77 4.05
CA THR A 240 15.53 8.72 5.08
C THR A 240 16.79 8.80 5.96
N LEU A 241 17.92 9.30 5.43
CA LEU A 241 19.22 9.34 6.12
C LEU A 241 19.52 10.70 6.75
N THR A 242 18.60 11.67 6.65
CA THR A 242 18.80 13.03 7.19
C THR A 242 17.97 13.28 8.45
N ALA A 243 18.35 14.29 9.22
CA ALA A 243 17.59 14.73 10.38
C ALA A 243 16.39 15.61 10.02
N VAL A 244 16.33 16.13 8.80
CA VAL A 244 15.33 17.13 8.38
C VAL A 244 13.92 16.57 8.44
N GLY A 245 13.71 15.35 7.94
CA GLY A 245 12.41 14.68 7.95
C GLY A 245 11.83 14.47 9.35
N PRO A 246 12.55 13.77 10.23
CA PRO A 246 12.15 13.62 11.61
C PRO A 246 11.92 14.95 12.35
N MET A 247 12.78 15.94 12.15
CA MET A 247 12.64 17.26 12.77
C MET A 247 11.34 17.96 12.32
N LEU A 248 11.03 17.98 11.02
CA LEU A 248 9.79 18.56 10.50
C LEU A 248 8.56 17.88 11.09
N LEU A 249 8.52 16.54 11.09
CA LEU A 249 7.42 15.77 11.66
C LEU A 249 7.22 16.10 13.15
N ARG A 250 8.31 16.12 13.93
CA ARG A 250 8.24 16.45 15.38
C ARG A 250 7.77 17.89 15.61
N ARG A 251 8.20 18.85 14.79
CA ARG A 251 7.70 20.24 14.81
C ARG A 251 6.21 20.35 14.53
N TRP A 252 5.66 19.49 13.67
CA TRP A 252 4.22 19.42 13.40
C TRP A 252 3.43 18.69 14.49
N GLY A 253 4.10 18.27 15.55
CA GLY A 253 3.48 17.59 16.70
C GLY A 253 3.30 16.08 16.51
N PHE A 254 3.96 15.47 15.52
CA PHE A 254 3.95 14.02 15.37
C PHE A 254 4.65 13.34 16.57
N ARG A 255 4.00 12.31 17.14
CA ARG A 255 4.48 11.58 18.32
C ARG A 255 4.61 10.06 18.09
N GLY A 256 4.26 9.60 16.89
CA GLY A 256 4.32 8.19 16.51
C GLY A 256 5.71 7.72 16.10
N LEU A 257 5.77 6.52 15.52
CA LEU A 257 6.99 5.90 15.00
C LEU A 257 7.42 6.55 13.67
N ILE A 258 8.70 6.80 13.51
CA ILE A 258 9.32 7.15 12.24
C ILE A 258 10.11 5.92 11.77
N ALA A 259 9.72 5.35 10.64
CA ALA A 259 10.40 4.21 10.03
C ALA A 259 11.20 4.65 8.79
N THR A 260 12.26 3.95 8.48
CA THR A 260 12.87 4.00 7.15
C THR A 260 11.93 3.32 6.15
N ASP A 261 12.08 3.59 4.85
CA ASP A 261 11.72 2.62 3.82
C ASP A 261 12.67 1.43 3.87
N ALA A 262 12.46 0.40 3.05
CA ALA A 262 13.26 -0.82 3.09
C ALA A 262 14.73 -0.55 2.75
N LEU A 263 15.65 -0.89 3.67
CA LEU A 263 17.08 -0.57 3.52
C LEU A 263 17.78 -1.40 2.43
N ASP A 264 17.18 -2.49 1.97
CA ASP A 264 17.68 -3.32 0.87
C ASP A 264 17.34 -2.75 -0.53
N MET A 265 16.62 -1.61 -0.62
CA MET A 265 16.27 -0.98 -1.90
C MET A 265 17.48 -0.40 -2.62
N GLY A 266 17.43 -0.43 -3.98
CA GLY A 266 18.50 0.06 -4.85
C GLY A 266 18.94 1.50 -4.58
N ALA A 267 18.02 2.37 -4.17
CA ALA A 267 18.30 3.75 -3.77
C ALA A 267 19.29 3.85 -2.58
N ILE A 268 19.40 2.83 -1.76
CA ILE A 268 20.34 2.77 -0.62
C ILE A 268 21.55 1.92 -0.95
N VAL A 269 21.34 0.63 -1.28
CA VAL A 269 22.44 -0.35 -1.37
C VAL A 269 23.46 -0.08 -2.47
N LYS A 270 23.15 0.77 -3.44
CA LYS A 270 24.08 1.21 -4.48
C LYS A 270 25.07 2.27 -4.01
N HIS A 271 24.75 3.01 -2.94
CA HIS A 271 25.47 4.23 -2.57
C HIS A 271 26.02 4.19 -1.13
N TRP A 272 25.39 3.40 -0.24
CA TRP A 272 25.79 3.29 1.17
C TRP A 272 25.86 1.83 1.58
N SER A 273 26.79 1.54 2.49
CA SER A 273 26.72 0.28 3.23
C SER A 273 25.48 0.28 4.12
N GLU A 274 24.97 -0.91 4.41
CA GLU A 274 23.80 -1.06 5.30
C GLU A 274 24.05 -0.45 6.68
N ARG A 275 25.27 -0.62 7.20
CA ARG A 275 25.72 0.00 8.45
C ARG A 275 25.58 1.53 8.39
N GLU A 276 26.21 2.18 7.41
CA GLU A 276 26.18 3.65 7.28
C GLU A 276 24.74 4.16 7.18
N ALA A 277 23.92 3.52 6.34
CA ALA A 277 22.52 3.90 6.18
C ALA A 277 21.74 3.77 7.50
N ALA A 278 21.90 2.67 8.23
CA ALA A 278 21.23 2.44 9.50
C ALA A 278 21.65 3.45 10.58
N PHE A 279 22.96 3.74 10.68
CA PHE A 279 23.49 4.71 11.64
C PHE A 279 23.01 6.13 11.34
N LEU A 280 23.09 6.57 10.07
CA LEU A 280 22.59 7.88 9.65
C LEU A 280 21.08 8.01 9.93
N ALA A 281 20.28 7.00 9.57
CA ALA A 281 18.85 7.01 9.81
C ALA A 281 18.50 7.13 11.32
N LEU A 282 19.11 6.31 12.18
CA LEU A 282 18.85 6.36 13.63
C LEU A 282 19.32 7.68 14.25
N ARG A 283 20.53 8.15 13.90
CA ARG A 283 21.02 9.45 14.39
C ARG A 283 20.17 10.60 13.86
N GLY A 284 19.68 10.51 12.62
CA GLY A 284 18.76 11.48 12.01
C GLY A 284 17.39 11.51 12.68
N GLY A 285 17.00 10.49 13.43
CA GLY A 285 15.74 10.49 14.19
C GLY A 285 14.72 9.44 13.75
N ALA A 286 15.07 8.52 12.84
CA ALA A 286 14.26 7.32 12.58
C ALA A 286 14.19 6.44 13.83
N ASP A 287 13.08 5.78 14.05
CA ASP A 287 12.83 4.92 15.21
C ASP A 287 12.91 3.44 14.85
N ILE A 288 12.61 3.09 13.59
CA ILE A 288 12.57 1.71 13.09
C ILE A 288 13.36 1.60 11.79
N LEU A 289 14.19 0.59 11.69
CA LEU A 289 14.94 0.19 10.50
C LEU A 289 14.21 -0.98 9.84
N LEU A 290 13.63 -0.76 8.65
CA LEU A 290 12.90 -1.78 7.91
C LEU A 290 13.81 -2.53 6.94
N VAL A 291 13.64 -3.85 6.90
CA VAL A 291 14.17 -4.76 5.88
C VAL A 291 15.67 -4.57 5.60
N PRO A 292 16.52 -4.65 6.62
CA PRO A 292 17.96 -4.74 6.38
C PRO A 292 18.28 -6.06 5.67
N LYS A 293 19.34 -6.06 4.84
CA LYS A 293 19.81 -7.23 4.10
C LYS A 293 20.42 -8.29 5.03
N ASP A 294 21.22 -7.86 6.01
CA ASP A 294 21.79 -8.71 7.07
C ASP A 294 21.48 -8.16 8.46
N ALA A 295 20.30 -8.54 8.96
CA ALA A 295 19.87 -8.10 10.29
C ALA A 295 20.78 -8.60 11.43
N ARG A 296 21.51 -9.72 11.27
CA ARG A 296 22.40 -10.24 12.32
C ARG A 296 23.66 -9.40 12.46
N ALA A 297 24.33 -9.14 11.33
CA ALA A 297 25.50 -8.28 11.30
C ALA A 297 25.14 -6.87 11.78
N LEU A 298 24.03 -6.30 11.27
CA LEU A 298 23.58 -4.98 11.66
C LEU A 298 23.31 -4.86 13.17
N VAL A 299 22.63 -5.82 13.79
CA VAL A 299 22.37 -5.81 15.23
C VAL A 299 23.68 -5.84 16.02
N ALA A 300 24.67 -6.65 15.61
CA ALA A 300 25.99 -6.70 16.29
C ALA A 300 26.66 -5.32 16.25
N GLU A 301 26.68 -4.68 15.08
CA GLU A 301 27.28 -3.35 14.89
C GLU A 301 26.57 -2.25 15.68
N LEU A 302 25.23 -2.25 15.68
CA LEU A 302 24.44 -1.30 16.45
C LEU A 302 24.69 -1.43 17.97
N ARG A 303 24.88 -2.65 18.49
CA ARG A 303 25.23 -2.90 19.90
C ARG A 303 26.62 -2.38 20.25
N VAL A 304 27.59 -2.61 19.36
CA VAL A 304 28.96 -2.09 19.55
C VAL A 304 28.92 -0.57 19.62
N GLU A 305 28.22 0.09 18.72
CA GLU A 305 28.12 1.55 18.72
C GLU A 305 27.39 2.09 19.96
N ALA A 306 26.28 1.47 20.35
CA ALA A 306 25.55 1.88 21.54
C ALA A 306 26.38 1.68 22.85
N GLY A 307 27.36 0.78 22.81
CA GLY A 307 28.34 0.60 23.87
C GLY A 307 29.42 1.70 23.95
N ARG A 308 29.73 2.30 22.78
CA ARG A 308 30.79 3.31 22.62
C ARG A 308 30.28 4.76 22.64
N ASP A 309 29.09 5.00 22.10
CA ASP A 309 28.47 6.33 21.98
C ASP A 309 27.22 6.42 22.86
N ALA A 310 27.36 7.12 24.00
CA ALA A 310 26.26 7.35 24.93
C ALA A 310 25.11 8.19 24.31
N ALA A 311 25.40 9.09 23.35
CA ALA A 311 24.37 9.86 22.66
C ALA A 311 23.55 8.94 21.74
N PHE A 312 24.21 8.05 21.01
CA PHE A 312 23.56 7.04 20.19
C PHE A 312 22.71 6.07 21.03
N ALA A 313 23.25 5.61 22.17
CA ALA A 313 22.49 4.76 23.10
C ALA A 313 21.21 5.46 23.61
N ARG A 314 21.30 6.75 24.01
CA ARG A 314 20.13 7.55 24.42
C ARG A 314 19.10 7.66 23.28
N ARG A 315 19.58 7.90 22.04
CA ARG A 315 18.71 7.99 20.86
C ARG A 315 17.97 6.67 20.60
N CYS A 316 18.67 5.53 20.71
CA CYS A 316 18.05 4.20 20.63
C CYS A 316 16.99 3.99 21.72
N GLY A 317 17.28 4.44 22.95
CA GLY A 317 16.32 4.38 24.05
C GLY A 317 15.05 5.21 23.81
N GLU A 318 15.17 6.37 23.17
CA GLU A 318 14.00 7.17 22.76
C GLU A 318 13.16 6.45 21.72
N ALA A 319 13.78 5.81 20.73
CA ALA A 319 13.09 5.01 19.71
C ALA A 319 12.35 3.84 20.35
N GLN A 320 12.99 3.13 21.26
CA GLN A 320 12.35 2.01 21.99
C GLN A 320 11.13 2.46 22.78
N ARG A 321 11.20 3.58 23.51
CA ARG A 321 10.02 4.12 24.21
C ARG A 321 8.85 4.42 23.28
N ARG A 322 9.13 4.90 22.04
CA ARG A 322 8.08 5.11 21.04
C ARG A 322 7.54 3.78 20.51
N LEU A 323 8.38 2.79 20.31
CA LEU A 323 7.97 1.43 19.94
C LEU A 323 7.07 0.82 21.02
N ASP A 324 7.46 0.91 22.30
CA ASP A 324 6.65 0.40 23.41
C ASP A 324 5.29 1.10 23.51
N LYS A 325 5.25 2.41 23.30
CA LYS A 325 4.00 3.16 23.21
C LYS A 325 3.11 2.72 22.04
N ALA A 326 3.71 2.40 20.89
CA ALA A 326 2.97 1.87 19.73
C ALA A 326 2.42 0.47 20.02
N LEU A 327 3.22 -0.41 20.61
CA LEU A 327 2.80 -1.74 21.05
C LEU A 327 1.64 -1.69 22.05
N GLY A 328 1.62 -0.73 22.97
CA GLY A 328 0.53 -0.52 23.92
C GLY A 328 -0.80 -0.09 23.28
N ARG A 329 -0.80 0.33 22.00
CA ARG A 329 -2.03 0.66 21.25
C ARG A 329 -2.62 -0.55 20.52
N VAL A 330 -1.87 -1.63 20.39
CA VAL A 330 -2.31 -2.83 19.68
C VAL A 330 -3.36 -3.56 20.52
N ARG A 331 -4.58 -3.68 20.01
CA ARG A 331 -5.69 -4.29 20.76
C ARG A 331 -5.57 -5.81 20.83
N THR A 332 -6.02 -6.37 21.94
CA THR A 332 -6.21 -7.81 22.15
C THR A 332 -7.65 -8.06 22.63
N PRO A 333 -8.28 -9.22 22.32
CA PRO A 333 -7.79 -10.30 21.47
C PRO A 333 -7.75 -9.97 19.99
N ARG A 334 -7.10 -10.84 19.18
CA ARG A 334 -7.14 -10.77 17.72
C ARG A 334 -8.41 -11.39 17.18
N PRO A 335 -8.91 -10.91 16.01
CA PRO A 335 -10.01 -11.60 15.32
C PRO A 335 -9.63 -13.04 14.96
N ALA A 336 -10.63 -13.91 14.86
CA ALA A 336 -10.43 -15.28 14.38
C ALA A 336 -9.93 -15.30 12.93
N LEU A 337 -9.12 -16.31 12.57
CA LEU A 337 -8.56 -16.42 11.22
C LEU A 337 -9.64 -16.54 10.14
N SER A 338 -10.84 -17.03 10.47
CA SER A 338 -11.99 -17.17 9.57
C SER A 338 -12.51 -15.84 9.01
N VAL A 339 -12.13 -14.69 9.58
CA VAL A 339 -12.51 -13.39 9.01
C VAL A 339 -11.73 -13.08 7.73
N VAL A 340 -10.53 -13.69 7.54
CA VAL A 340 -9.68 -13.47 6.36
C VAL A 340 -10.36 -14.07 5.14
N GLY A 341 -10.74 -13.21 4.18
CA GLY A 341 -11.51 -13.61 3.01
C GLY A 341 -12.90 -14.14 3.34
N GLY A 342 -13.43 -13.85 4.52
CA GLY A 342 -14.74 -14.30 4.97
C GLY A 342 -15.89 -13.72 4.13
N ALA A 343 -17.05 -14.40 4.14
CA ALA A 343 -18.20 -14.01 3.31
C ALA A 343 -18.68 -12.56 3.55
N VAL A 344 -18.62 -12.09 4.79
CA VAL A 344 -19.00 -10.71 5.14
C VAL A 344 -18.06 -9.71 4.46
N HIS A 345 -16.73 -9.87 4.61
CA HIS A 345 -15.76 -8.97 3.98
C HIS A 345 -15.85 -9.02 2.45
N ARG A 346 -16.08 -10.19 1.85
CA ARG A 346 -16.25 -10.32 0.40
C ARG A 346 -17.48 -9.57 -0.11
N ARG A 347 -18.63 -9.65 0.61
CA ARG A 347 -19.82 -8.87 0.24
C ARG A 347 -19.59 -7.38 0.36
N GLU A 348 -19.00 -6.93 1.46
CA GLU A 348 -18.65 -5.51 1.63
C GLU A 348 -17.69 -5.03 0.51
N ALA A 349 -16.68 -5.82 0.16
CA ALA A 349 -15.74 -5.48 -0.90
C ALA A 349 -16.41 -5.30 -2.27
N VAL A 350 -17.47 -6.06 -2.57
CA VAL A 350 -18.26 -5.87 -3.81
C VAL A 350 -18.84 -4.46 -3.85
N ALA A 351 -19.47 -4.01 -2.77
CA ALA A 351 -20.01 -2.65 -2.67
C ALA A 351 -18.91 -1.58 -2.77
N LEU A 352 -17.73 -1.81 -2.13
CA LEU A 352 -16.60 -0.90 -2.24
C LEU A 352 -16.12 -0.77 -3.70
N PHE A 353 -16.03 -1.88 -4.44
CA PHE A 353 -15.62 -1.85 -5.85
C PHE A 353 -16.65 -1.18 -6.74
N ALA A 354 -17.94 -1.41 -6.50
CA ALA A 354 -19.02 -0.76 -7.24
C ALA A 354 -18.92 0.78 -7.09
N ALA A 355 -18.76 1.27 -5.87
CA ALA A 355 -18.63 2.71 -5.61
C ALA A 355 -17.33 3.34 -6.15
N CYS A 356 -16.30 2.55 -6.42
CA CYS A 356 -15.02 3.04 -6.95
C CYS A 356 -14.97 3.08 -8.48
N ALA A 357 -15.92 2.46 -9.18
CA ALA A 357 -15.96 2.50 -10.65
C ALA A 357 -16.41 3.87 -11.15
N ALA A 358 -15.71 4.42 -12.13
CA ALA A 358 -16.01 5.75 -12.63
C ALA A 358 -15.95 5.83 -14.16
N TRP A 359 -16.94 6.48 -14.76
CA TRP A 359 -16.94 6.82 -16.17
C TRP A 359 -16.02 8.01 -16.43
N THR A 360 -15.01 7.83 -17.27
CA THR A 360 -14.19 8.94 -17.81
C THR A 360 -14.85 9.57 -19.04
N SER A 361 -15.72 8.80 -19.70
CA SER A 361 -16.60 9.21 -20.79
C SER A 361 -17.81 8.28 -20.77
N PRO A 362 -19.00 8.76 -20.37
CA PRO A 362 -20.18 7.91 -20.27
C PRO A 362 -20.64 7.41 -21.64
N PRO A 363 -21.35 6.25 -21.71
CA PRO A 363 -21.87 5.73 -22.96
C PRO A 363 -23.03 6.57 -23.46
N SER A 364 -23.14 6.73 -24.79
CA SER A 364 -24.33 7.25 -25.46
C SER A 364 -25.27 6.11 -25.82
N GLY A 365 -26.51 6.18 -25.35
CA GLY A 365 -27.59 5.23 -25.66
C GLY A 365 -27.66 4.00 -24.74
N PRO A 366 -28.58 3.05 -25.03
CA PRO A 366 -28.95 1.99 -24.12
C PRO A 366 -27.82 0.97 -23.89
N ALA A 367 -27.95 0.21 -22.79
CA ALA A 367 -27.03 -0.88 -22.47
C ALA A 367 -26.90 -1.90 -23.62
N PRO A 368 -25.68 -2.41 -23.89
CA PRO A 368 -25.45 -3.31 -25.00
C PRO A 368 -26.03 -4.72 -24.75
N LYS A 369 -26.87 -5.24 -25.68
CA LYS A 369 -27.37 -6.61 -25.63
C LYS A 369 -26.44 -7.62 -26.34
N ARG A 370 -25.56 -7.15 -27.21
CA ARG A 370 -24.60 -7.94 -28.00
C ARG A 370 -23.24 -7.27 -27.96
N ILE A 371 -22.22 -7.98 -27.48
CA ILE A 371 -20.86 -7.46 -27.25
C ILE A 371 -19.84 -8.29 -28.04
N ALA A 372 -18.95 -7.60 -28.78
CA ALA A 372 -17.68 -8.13 -29.22
C ALA A 372 -16.61 -7.73 -28.19
N TYR A 373 -16.14 -8.69 -27.36
CA TYR A 373 -15.13 -8.44 -26.33
C TYR A 373 -13.71 -8.60 -26.88
N PHE A 374 -12.83 -7.66 -26.58
CA PHE A 374 -11.47 -7.57 -27.10
C PHE A 374 -10.46 -7.16 -26.03
N GLU A 375 -9.32 -7.85 -25.94
CA GLU A 375 -8.17 -7.42 -25.11
C GLU A 375 -6.98 -7.08 -26.03
N PRO A 376 -6.62 -5.78 -26.18
CA PRO A 376 -5.58 -5.36 -27.12
C PRO A 376 -4.18 -5.87 -26.77
N GLN A 377 -3.91 -6.12 -25.47
CA GLN A 377 -2.63 -6.62 -24.96
C GLN A 377 -2.50 -8.15 -25.01
N ALA A 378 -3.60 -8.90 -25.16
CA ALA A 378 -3.57 -10.35 -25.17
C ALA A 378 -2.99 -10.91 -26.48
N GLY A 379 -2.10 -11.86 -26.37
CA GLY A 379 -1.58 -12.65 -27.48
C GLY A 379 -2.64 -13.59 -28.08
N LYS A 380 -2.36 -14.17 -29.25
CA LYS A 380 -3.31 -15.06 -29.94
C LYS A 380 -3.72 -16.30 -29.15
N ARG A 381 -2.85 -16.79 -28.25
CA ARG A 381 -3.05 -18.04 -27.46
C ARG A 381 -3.19 -17.79 -25.95
N GLU A 382 -3.17 -16.51 -25.51
CA GLU A 382 -3.24 -16.22 -24.07
C GLU A 382 -4.67 -16.34 -23.53
N VAL A 383 -4.78 -16.77 -22.27
CA VAL A 383 -6.03 -16.75 -21.50
C VAL A 383 -6.42 -15.30 -21.26
N LEU A 384 -7.71 -14.99 -21.44
CA LEU A 384 -8.24 -13.65 -21.22
C LEU A 384 -8.15 -13.27 -19.74
N SER A 385 -7.62 -12.07 -19.48
CA SER A 385 -7.60 -11.48 -18.14
C SER A 385 -8.99 -11.09 -17.64
N GLY A 386 -9.90 -10.73 -18.56
CA GLY A 386 -11.29 -10.33 -18.32
C GLY A 386 -12.30 -11.48 -18.30
N GLY A 387 -11.85 -12.71 -18.00
CA GLY A 387 -12.75 -13.86 -17.96
C GLY A 387 -13.92 -13.71 -16.99
N VAL A 388 -13.70 -13.09 -15.83
CA VAL A 388 -14.76 -12.81 -14.83
C VAL A 388 -15.74 -11.77 -15.36
N PHE A 389 -15.26 -10.70 -16.00
CA PHE A 389 -16.09 -9.68 -16.63
C PHE A 389 -16.99 -10.26 -17.72
N VAL A 390 -16.40 -11.05 -18.64
CA VAL A 390 -17.16 -11.75 -19.70
C VAL A 390 -18.21 -12.69 -19.10
N SER A 391 -17.87 -13.43 -18.03
CA SER A 391 -18.79 -14.33 -17.34
C SER A 391 -19.93 -13.57 -16.66
N ALA A 392 -19.65 -12.39 -16.07
CA ALA A 392 -20.66 -11.54 -15.46
C ALA A 392 -21.67 -11.03 -16.51
N LEU A 393 -21.19 -10.52 -17.66
CA LEU A 393 -22.04 -10.11 -18.78
C LEU A 393 -22.94 -11.24 -19.31
N LYS A 394 -22.39 -12.47 -19.42
CA LYS A 394 -23.16 -13.64 -19.85
C LYS A 394 -24.25 -14.03 -18.85
N ARG A 395 -23.97 -13.95 -17.54
CA ARG A 395 -24.98 -14.17 -16.48
C ARG A 395 -26.12 -13.16 -16.56
N ALA A 396 -25.82 -11.91 -16.92
CA ALA A 396 -26.80 -10.86 -17.18
C ALA A 396 -27.48 -11.01 -18.58
N ARG A 397 -27.41 -12.20 -19.21
CA ARG A 397 -28.03 -12.55 -20.50
C ARG A 397 -27.55 -11.71 -21.69
N VAL A 398 -26.38 -11.09 -21.60
CA VAL A 398 -25.73 -10.43 -22.74
C VAL A 398 -25.05 -11.45 -23.63
N ARG A 399 -25.24 -11.35 -24.96
CA ARG A 399 -24.54 -12.20 -25.94
C ARG A 399 -23.12 -11.68 -26.13
N VAL A 400 -22.12 -12.39 -25.58
CA VAL A 400 -20.70 -11.98 -25.65
C VAL A 400 -19.94 -12.91 -26.60
N ARG A 401 -19.37 -12.34 -27.65
CA ARG A 401 -18.41 -12.97 -28.56
C ARG A 401 -17.01 -12.42 -28.27
N VAL A 402 -16.05 -13.28 -28.02
CA VAL A 402 -14.64 -12.87 -27.88
C VAL A 402 -14.03 -12.72 -29.27
N THR A 403 -13.39 -11.58 -29.52
CA THR A 403 -12.66 -11.29 -30.77
C THR A 403 -11.18 -11.01 -30.50
N ARG A 404 -10.30 -11.56 -31.33
CA ARG A 404 -8.85 -11.37 -31.20
C ARG A 404 -8.31 -10.18 -31.99
N ASN A 405 -9.04 -9.75 -33.01
CA ASN A 405 -8.67 -8.63 -33.90
C ASN A 405 -9.41 -7.31 -33.59
N GLY A 406 -10.34 -7.32 -32.64
CA GLY A 406 -11.11 -6.14 -32.27
C GLY A 406 -12.22 -5.77 -33.27
N GLN A 407 -12.65 -6.70 -34.13
CA GLN A 407 -13.75 -6.46 -35.08
C GLN A 407 -15.10 -6.78 -34.44
N ALA A 408 -16.00 -5.79 -34.40
CA ALA A 408 -17.40 -5.95 -34.08
C ALA A 408 -18.21 -6.23 -35.34
N ARG A 409 -19.22 -7.09 -35.25
CA ARG A 409 -20.21 -7.34 -36.30
C ARG A 409 -21.35 -6.32 -36.21
N LEU A 410 -22.16 -6.27 -37.25
CA LEU A 410 -23.36 -5.41 -37.27
C LEU A 410 -24.24 -5.69 -36.03
N GLY A 411 -24.64 -4.65 -35.33
CA GLY A 411 -25.44 -4.73 -34.09
C GLY A 411 -24.68 -5.19 -32.83
N GLU A 412 -23.37 -5.37 -32.89
CA GLU A 412 -22.52 -5.57 -31.69
C GLU A 412 -21.89 -4.25 -31.23
N THR A 413 -21.80 -4.05 -29.91
CA THR A 413 -20.94 -3.03 -29.32
C THR A 413 -19.55 -3.63 -29.09
N LEU A 414 -18.49 -2.97 -29.54
CA LEU A 414 -17.13 -3.35 -29.19
C LEU A 414 -16.86 -2.95 -27.74
N VAL A 415 -16.42 -3.89 -26.91
CA VAL A 415 -15.95 -3.62 -25.54
C VAL A 415 -14.51 -4.07 -25.42
N ALA A 416 -13.59 -3.13 -25.21
CA ALA A 416 -12.18 -3.43 -25.05
C ALA A 416 -11.80 -3.43 -23.56
N GLY A 417 -11.31 -4.56 -23.05
CA GLY A 417 -10.76 -4.71 -21.70
C GLY A 417 -9.25 -4.42 -21.66
N ILE A 418 -8.81 -3.53 -20.77
CA ILE A 418 -7.41 -3.12 -20.63
C ILE A 418 -6.93 -3.45 -19.22
N PHE A 419 -5.90 -4.33 -19.09
CA PHE A 419 -5.34 -4.81 -17.83
C PHE A 419 -3.91 -4.31 -17.65
N VAL A 420 -3.75 -2.99 -17.55
CA VAL A 420 -2.45 -2.32 -17.36
C VAL A 420 -2.48 -1.55 -16.05
N GLY A 421 -1.48 -1.76 -15.22
CA GLY A 421 -1.28 -1.04 -13.96
C GLY A 421 0.20 -1.00 -13.58
N PRO A 422 0.56 -0.10 -12.66
CA PRO A 422 1.93 0.01 -12.19
C PRO A 422 2.39 -1.29 -11.54
N ARG A 423 3.66 -1.62 -11.74
CA ARG A 423 4.36 -2.69 -11.03
C ARG A 423 5.74 -2.18 -10.68
N ALA A 424 6.15 -2.31 -9.43
CA ALA A 424 7.52 -2.05 -9.02
C ALA A 424 8.49 -2.79 -9.96
N TYR A 425 9.62 -2.18 -10.25
CA TYR A 425 10.67 -2.68 -11.15
C TYR A 425 10.28 -2.79 -12.65
N SER A 426 9.07 -2.45 -13.07
CA SER A 426 8.64 -2.66 -14.47
C SER A 426 8.55 -1.39 -15.30
N GLY A 427 8.33 -0.24 -14.69
CA GLY A 427 8.13 1.06 -15.36
C GLY A 427 6.92 1.13 -16.31
N ARG A 428 6.13 0.07 -16.44
CA ARG A 428 5.00 0.01 -17.37
C ARG A 428 3.72 0.50 -16.71
N ILE A 429 3.22 1.63 -17.19
CA ILE A 429 1.96 2.25 -16.75
C ILE A 429 0.96 2.44 -17.88
N LEU A 430 1.37 2.22 -19.14
CA LEU A 430 0.56 2.40 -20.35
C LEU A 430 0.61 1.12 -21.22
N LEU A 431 -0.31 1.05 -22.19
CA LEU A 431 -0.21 0.06 -23.27
C LEU A 431 1.06 0.28 -24.09
N ASP A 432 1.68 -0.81 -24.52
CA ASP A 432 2.72 -0.72 -25.54
C ASP A 432 2.18 -0.16 -26.86
N LYS A 433 3.09 0.34 -27.71
CA LYS A 433 2.72 1.00 -28.97
C LYS A 433 1.85 0.11 -29.87
N LYS A 434 2.14 -1.20 -29.94
CA LYS A 434 1.40 -2.15 -30.78
C LYS A 434 -0.01 -2.41 -30.25
N ALA A 435 -0.15 -2.66 -28.94
CA ALA A 435 -1.46 -2.86 -28.31
C ALA A 435 -2.33 -1.60 -28.41
N ARG A 436 -1.73 -0.40 -28.23
CA ARG A 436 -2.42 0.88 -28.40
C ARG A 436 -2.90 1.10 -29.84
N ALA A 437 -2.07 0.82 -30.83
CA ALA A 437 -2.45 0.94 -32.24
C ALA A 437 -3.62 0.01 -32.59
N ARG A 438 -3.56 -1.25 -32.13
CA ARG A 438 -4.67 -2.22 -32.29
C ARG A 438 -5.96 -1.73 -31.65
N LEU A 439 -5.89 -1.19 -30.44
CA LEU A 439 -7.05 -0.62 -29.73
C LEU A 439 -7.67 0.54 -30.52
N VAL A 440 -6.86 1.53 -30.91
CA VAL A 440 -7.34 2.71 -31.61
C VAL A 440 -7.97 2.34 -32.96
N ALA A 441 -7.37 1.43 -33.73
CA ALA A 441 -7.91 0.92 -34.97
C ALA A 441 -9.29 0.25 -34.78
N ALA A 442 -9.40 -0.63 -33.79
CA ALA A 442 -10.64 -1.33 -33.46
C ALA A 442 -11.76 -0.34 -33.03
N LEU A 443 -11.43 0.65 -32.17
CA LEU A 443 -12.38 1.67 -31.74
C LEU A 443 -12.85 2.55 -32.91
N ARG A 444 -11.97 2.93 -33.84
CA ARG A 444 -12.32 3.73 -35.01
C ARG A 444 -13.22 2.98 -35.98
N ALA A 445 -12.99 1.68 -36.15
CA ALA A 445 -13.77 0.84 -37.06
C ALA A 445 -15.18 0.48 -36.54
N SER A 446 -15.40 0.61 -35.21
CA SER A 446 -16.67 0.18 -34.60
C SER A 446 -17.70 1.32 -34.60
N ALA A 447 -18.96 1.02 -34.89
CA ALA A 447 -20.07 1.97 -34.78
C ALA A 447 -20.35 2.39 -33.33
N ARG A 448 -20.35 1.43 -32.41
CA ARG A 448 -20.48 1.64 -30.97
C ARG A 448 -19.32 0.95 -30.25
N ALA A 449 -18.67 1.67 -29.34
CA ALA A 449 -17.54 1.14 -28.61
C ALA A 449 -17.48 1.64 -27.17
N ALA A 450 -16.97 0.80 -26.28
CA ALA A 450 -16.59 1.14 -24.92
C ALA A 450 -15.22 0.54 -24.59
N THR A 451 -14.50 1.22 -23.72
CA THR A 451 -13.24 0.73 -23.15
C THR A 451 -13.40 0.60 -21.64
N VAL A 452 -12.91 -0.50 -21.08
CA VAL A 452 -12.91 -0.72 -19.63
C VAL A 452 -11.47 -0.90 -19.16
N SER A 453 -10.96 0.04 -18.35
CA SER A 453 -9.66 -0.10 -17.69
C SER A 453 -9.83 -0.83 -16.37
N PHE A 454 -9.16 -1.98 -16.25
CA PHE A 454 -9.04 -2.76 -15.02
C PHE A 454 -7.74 -2.42 -14.28
N GLY A 455 -7.25 -1.21 -14.42
CA GLY A 455 -6.02 -0.71 -13.82
C GLY A 455 -5.93 0.81 -13.90
N SER A 456 -4.85 1.31 -14.48
CA SER A 456 -4.60 2.75 -14.59
C SER A 456 -5.64 3.46 -15.47
N PRO A 457 -6.22 4.59 -15.01
CA PRO A 457 -7.13 5.40 -15.84
C PRO A 457 -6.43 6.05 -17.03
N PHE A 458 -5.12 6.27 -16.96
CA PHE A 458 -4.34 6.98 -17.98
C PHE A 458 -4.26 6.23 -19.31
N VAL A 459 -4.54 4.91 -19.31
CA VAL A 459 -4.65 4.14 -20.57
C VAL A 459 -5.84 4.57 -21.43
N LEU A 460 -6.84 5.24 -20.84
CA LEU A 460 -8.02 5.75 -21.52
C LEU A 460 -7.77 7.13 -22.18
N SER A 461 -6.70 7.81 -21.80
CA SER A 461 -6.38 9.14 -22.34
C SER A 461 -6.04 9.10 -23.83
N GLY A 462 -6.58 10.07 -24.58
CA GLY A 462 -6.34 10.21 -26.04
C GLY A 462 -6.90 9.06 -26.88
N LEU A 463 -7.89 8.30 -26.37
CA LEU A 463 -8.69 7.38 -27.16
C LEU A 463 -9.75 8.14 -27.98
N PRO A 464 -10.30 7.53 -29.08
CA PRO A 464 -11.36 8.15 -29.89
C PRO A 464 -12.56 8.57 -29.04
N ARG A 465 -12.98 9.83 -29.10
CA ARG A 465 -14.07 10.43 -28.30
C ARG A 465 -15.41 9.70 -28.37
N LYS A 466 -15.68 8.96 -29.48
CA LYS A 466 -16.89 8.17 -29.62
C LYS A 466 -16.95 6.91 -28.74
N ALA A 467 -15.83 6.48 -28.19
CA ALA A 467 -15.78 5.32 -27.30
C ALA A 467 -16.02 5.75 -25.85
N ALA A 468 -17.00 5.15 -25.21
CA ALA A 468 -17.17 5.30 -23.76
C ALA A 468 -15.95 4.77 -23.01
N GLY A 469 -15.60 5.39 -21.89
CA GLY A 469 -14.45 5.01 -21.07
C GLY A 469 -14.86 4.77 -19.62
N LEU A 470 -14.73 3.54 -19.13
CA LEU A 470 -14.96 3.14 -17.75
C LEU A 470 -13.63 2.76 -17.09
N CYS A 471 -13.36 3.23 -15.89
CA CYS A 471 -12.24 2.76 -15.08
C CYS A 471 -12.73 2.12 -13.77
N VAL A 472 -12.25 0.92 -13.44
CA VAL A 472 -12.55 0.22 -12.18
C VAL A 472 -11.31 0.07 -11.30
N TYR A 473 -10.18 0.63 -11.71
CA TYR A 473 -8.91 0.79 -10.96
C TYR A 473 -8.34 -0.51 -10.39
N SER A 474 -8.87 -1.67 -10.72
CA SER A 474 -8.43 -2.97 -10.19
C SER A 474 -8.79 -4.10 -11.14
N ARG A 475 -7.94 -5.13 -11.18
CA ARG A 475 -8.19 -6.39 -11.91
C ARG A 475 -8.86 -7.48 -11.07
N ALA A 476 -9.17 -7.20 -9.80
CA ALA A 476 -9.84 -8.15 -8.92
C ALA A 476 -11.18 -8.61 -9.49
N ALA A 477 -11.59 -9.84 -9.17
CA ALA A 477 -12.85 -10.42 -9.67
C ALA A 477 -14.06 -9.53 -9.35
N ALA A 478 -14.12 -8.96 -8.13
CA ALA A 478 -15.20 -8.06 -7.73
C ALA A 478 -15.22 -6.77 -8.58
N ALA A 479 -14.04 -6.19 -8.91
CA ALA A 479 -13.95 -5.04 -9.81
C ALA A 479 -14.42 -5.37 -11.23
N GLN A 480 -14.10 -6.57 -11.74
CA GLN A 480 -14.58 -7.03 -13.03
C GLN A 480 -16.11 -7.19 -13.05
N SER A 481 -16.69 -7.70 -11.97
CA SER A 481 -18.16 -7.80 -11.84
C SER A 481 -18.81 -6.42 -11.74
N ALA A 482 -18.23 -5.49 -10.98
CA ALA A 482 -18.69 -4.11 -10.90
C ALA A 482 -18.65 -3.42 -12.28
N ALA A 483 -17.57 -3.63 -13.06
CA ALA A 483 -17.49 -3.10 -14.42
C ALA A 483 -18.62 -3.60 -15.33
N ALA A 484 -19.02 -4.86 -15.20
CA ALA A 484 -20.14 -5.41 -15.97
C ALA A 484 -21.47 -4.74 -15.58
N ALA A 485 -21.73 -4.58 -14.28
CA ALA A 485 -22.93 -3.93 -13.77
C ALA A 485 -23.03 -2.45 -14.23
N HIS A 486 -21.93 -1.69 -14.11
CA HIS A 486 -21.87 -0.30 -14.63
C HIS A 486 -22.10 -0.22 -16.15
N LEU A 487 -21.52 -1.14 -16.94
CA LEU A 487 -21.72 -1.17 -18.38
C LEU A 487 -23.16 -1.46 -18.77
N LEU A 488 -23.90 -2.16 -17.92
CA LEU A 488 -25.32 -2.52 -18.14
C LEU A 488 -26.30 -1.52 -17.51
N GLY A 489 -25.81 -0.52 -16.76
CA GLY A 489 -26.68 0.42 -16.03
C GLY A 489 -27.46 -0.21 -14.89
N GLU A 490 -26.91 -1.28 -14.29
CA GLU A 490 -27.50 -1.99 -13.12
C GLU A 490 -27.10 -1.32 -11.78
N ILE A 491 -26.23 -0.32 -11.83
CA ILE A 491 -25.79 0.48 -10.68
C ILE A 491 -26.10 1.94 -11.04
N ASP A 492 -27.04 2.55 -10.30
CA ASP A 492 -27.32 3.97 -10.39
C ASP A 492 -26.12 4.79 -9.87
N GLU A 493 -25.87 5.94 -10.52
CA GLU A 493 -24.77 6.86 -10.19
C GLU A 493 -24.97 7.53 -8.82
#